data_aeb0e6842f577933503add5ea5532e9d
#
_entry.id   aeb0e6842f577933503add5ea5532e9d
#
_cell.length_a   1.000
_cell.length_b   1.000
_cell.length_c   1.000
_cell.angle_alpha   90.00
_cell.angle_beta   90.00
_cell.angle_gamma   90.00
#
_symmetry.space_group_name_H-M   'P 1'
#
loop_
_entity.id
_entity.type
_entity.pdbx_description
1 polymer ?
#
loop_
_entity_poly.entity_id
_entity_poly.type
_entity_poly.pdbx_seq_one_letter_code
_entity_poly.pdbx_strand_id
1 'polypeptide(L)'
;VQTPGGTRGTLTELEGVDVYAYPHNETSTGVSAPVRRFGRAPEALTVVDATSAAGGIDFDVSETDVYYFAPQKNFAGDGGLWFALMSPAAIERAYAVAGSGRYIPPFLSLTAAV
;
A
#
# COMPACT_ATOMS: atom_id res chain seq x y z
N VAL A 1 6.03 -13.33 -5.62
CA VAL A 1 5.48 -14.65 -5.25
C VAL A 1 4.39 -15.01 -6.25
N GLN A 2 4.48 -16.19 -6.86
CA GLN A 2 3.44 -16.71 -7.74
C GLN A 2 2.69 -17.84 -7.02
N THR A 3 1.36 -17.79 -7.07
CA THR A 3 0.50 -18.82 -6.49
C THR A 3 -0.59 -19.22 -7.48
N PRO A 4 -1.19 -20.40 -7.36
CA PRO A 4 -2.35 -20.78 -8.16
C PRO A 4 -3.47 -19.74 -8.04
N GLY A 5 -4.23 -19.53 -9.11
CA GLY A 5 -5.38 -18.63 -9.11
C GLY A 5 -6.35 -18.94 -7.97
N GLY A 6 -6.90 -17.92 -7.34
CA GLY A 6 -7.81 -18.06 -6.19
C GLY A 6 -7.14 -18.44 -4.87
N THR A 7 -5.80 -18.42 -4.80
CA THR A 7 -5.06 -18.68 -3.57
C THR A 7 -4.20 -17.48 -3.18
N ARG A 8 -4.01 -17.31 -1.89
CA ARG A 8 -3.14 -16.27 -1.34
C ARG A 8 -1.70 -16.75 -1.29
N GLY A 9 -0.78 -15.95 -1.82
CA GLY A 9 0.66 -16.14 -1.60
C GLY A 9 1.03 -15.85 -0.14
N THR A 10 1.99 -16.60 0.38
CA THR A 10 2.59 -16.26 1.67
C THR A 10 3.73 -15.28 1.41
N LEU A 11 3.61 -14.08 1.98
CA LEU A 11 4.72 -13.15 2.03
C LEU A 11 5.70 -13.63 3.10
N THR A 12 6.97 -13.69 2.74
CA THR A 12 8.06 -14.04 3.65
C THR A 12 8.97 -12.83 3.82
N GLU A 13 9.55 -12.71 4.98
CA GLU A 13 10.57 -11.69 5.25
C GLU A 13 11.81 -11.97 4.39
N LEU A 14 12.32 -10.91 3.76
CA LEU A 14 13.53 -10.94 2.94
C LEU A 14 14.49 -9.87 3.42
N GLU A 15 15.79 -10.18 3.46
CA GLU A 15 16.80 -9.19 3.78
C GLU A 15 16.96 -8.18 2.64
N GLY A 16 17.24 -6.92 2.99
CA GLY A 16 17.50 -5.84 2.02
C GLY A 16 16.29 -5.39 1.21
N VAL A 17 15.08 -5.66 1.70
CA VAL A 17 13.84 -5.20 1.09
C VAL A 17 13.48 -3.82 1.67
N ASP A 18 13.27 -2.85 0.79
CA ASP A 18 12.84 -1.49 1.17
C ASP A 18 11.32 -1.39 1.37
N VAL A 19 10.55 -2.19 0.63
CA VAL A 19 9.09 -2.13 0.62
C VAL A 19 8.49 -3.51 0.47
N TYR A 20 7.52 -3.83 1.32
CA TYR A 20 6.60 -4.94 1.16
C TYR A 20 5.28 -4.40 0.61
N ALA A 21 4.95 -4.73 -0.63
CA ALA A 21 3.72 -4.28 -1.28
C ALA A 21 2.80 -5.45 -1.60
N TYR A 22 1.53 -5.34 -1.22
CA TYR A 22 0.53 -6.38 -1.50
C TYR A 22 -0.90 -5.83 -1.48
N PRO A 23 -1.85 -6.49 -2.17
CA PRO A 23 -3.26 -6.13 -2.08
C PRO A 23 -3.91 -6.68 -0.81
N HIS A 24 -4.76 -5.89 -0.16
CA HIS A 24 -5.65 -6.35 0.90
C HIS A 24 -6.72 -7.30 0.34
N ASN A 25 -7.24 -6.99 -0.84
CA ASN A 25 -8.16 -7.84 -1.57
C ASN A 25 -7.83 -7.85 -3.07
N GLU A 26 -7.63 -9.03 -3.64
CA GLU A 26 -7.47 -9.21 -5.08
C GLU A 26 -8.85 -9.29 -5.73
N THR A 27 -9.24 -8.23 -6.43
CA THR A 27 -10.60 -8.07 -6.97
C THR A 27 -10.97 -9.17 -7.95
N SER A 28 -10.03 -9.63 -8.77
CA SER A 28 -10.28 -10.61 -9.83
C SER A 28 -10.64 -12.00 -9.30
N THR A 29 -10.16 -12.33 -8.12
CA THR A 29 -10.33 -13.66 -7.51
C THR A 29 -11.10 -13.62 -6.19
N GLY A 30 -11.33 -12.44 -5.61
CA GLY A 30 -11.94 -12.26 -4.30
C GLY A 30 -11.07 -12.74 -3.13
N VAL A 31 -9.78 -12.99 -3.37
CA VAL A 31 -8.86 -13.44 -2.32
C VAL A 31 -8.43 -12.26 -1.47
N SER A 32 -8.70 -12.33 -0.17
CA SER A 32 -8.25 -11.34 0.81
C SER A 32 -7.03 -11.82 1.57
N ALA A 33 -6.14 -10.89 1.90
CA ALA A 33 -4.99 -11.09 2.77
C ALA A 33 -5.17 -10.28 4.06
N PRO A 34 -4.84 -10.82 5.25
CA PRO A 34 -4.84 -10.00 6.45
C PRO A 34 -3.78 -8.91 6.31
N VAL A 35 -4.17 -7.69 6.67
CA VAL A 35 -3.22 -6.58 6.74
C VAL A 35 -2.33 -6.79 7.95
N ARG A 36 -1.03 -6.86 7.71
CA ARG A 36 -0.02 -6.98 8.75
C ARG A 36 1.31 -6.43 8.25
N ARG A 37 2.07 -5.89 9.15
CA ARG A 37 3.43 -5.44 8.90
C ARG A 37 4.34 -6.64 8.64
N PHE A 38 5.18 -6.51 7.61
CA PHE A 38 6.23 -7.48 7.28
C PHE A 38 7.60 -6.85 7.53
N GLY A 39 8.54 -7.73 7.83
CA GLY A 39 9.92 -7.34 8.03
C GLY A 39 10.18 -6.88 9.47
N ARG A 40 11.31 -7.35 9.99
CA ARG A 40 11.87 -6.88 11.27
C ARG A 40 12.77 -5.68 11.09
N ALA A 41 13.12 -5.36 9.83
CA ALA A 41 13.90 -4.18 9.52
C ALA A 41 13.01 -2.94 9.67
N PRO A 42 13.34 -2.03 10.60
CA PRO A 42 12.53 -0.83 10.86
C PRO A 42 12.46 0.11 9.65
N GLU A 43 13.36 -0.09 8.66
CA GLU A 43 13.39 0.73 7.44
C GLU A 43 12.47 0.24 6.34
N ALA A 44 11.99 -1.02 6.39
CA ALA A 44 11.10 -1.57 5.36
C ALA A 44 9.66 -1.08 5.56
N LEU A 45 9.10 -0.44 4.54
CA LEU A 45 7.72 0.05 4.58
C LEU A 45 6.73 -1.03 4.13
N THR A 46 5.58 -1.08 4.79
CA THR A 46 4.43 -1.90 4.38
C THR A 46 3.42 -1.06 3.62
N VAL A 47 3.23 -1.37 2.34
CA VAL A 47 2.36 -0.65 1.40
C VAL A 47 1.22 -1.57 0.97
N VAL A 48 0.00 -1.17 1.21
CA VAL A 48 -1.19 -1.99 0.97
C VAL A 48 -2.11 -1.33 -0.05
N ASP A 49 -2.35 -2.04 -1.15
CA ASP A 49 -3.42 -1.70 -2.08
C ASP A 49 -4.76 -2.13 -1.49
N ALA A 50 -5.57 -1.16 -1.14
CA ALA A 50 -6.87 -1.38 -0.54
C ALA A 50 -8.03 -0.99 -1.46
N THR A 51 -7.78 -0.86 -2.75
CA THR A 51 -8.76 -0.34 -3.72
C THR A 51 -10.13 -1.02 -3.61
N SER A 52 -10.17 -2.34 -3.43
CA SER A 52 -11.43 -3.09 -3.30
C SER A 52 -11.72 -3.58 -1.88
N ALA A 53 -10.93 -3.19 -0.89
CA ALA A 53 -11.07 -3.60 0.50
C ALA A 53 -11.51 -2.45 1.42
N ALA A 54 -11.01 -1.25 1.16
CA ALA A 54 -11.25 -0.08 2.01
C ALA A 54 -12.75 0.19 2.16
N GLY A 55 -13.21 0.36 3.40
CA GLY A 55 -14.61 0.54 3.75
C GLY A 55 -15.45 -0.75 3.78
N GLY A 56 -14.88 -1.91 3.38
CA GLY A 56 -15.59 -3.19 3.38
C GLY A 56 -14.94 -4.28 4.24
N ILE A 57 -13.64 -4.15 4.54
CA ILE A 57 -12.89 -5.13 5.34
C ILE A 57 -12.15 -4.39 6.44
N ASP A 58 -12.32 -4.84 7.68
CA ASP A 58 -11.60 -4.30 8.83
C ASP A 58 -10.11 -4.58 8.78
N PHE A 59 -9.33 -3.63 9.28
CA PHE A 59 -7.89 -3.77 9.43
C PHE A 59 -7.38 -2.85 10.54
N ASP A 60 -6.20 -3.16 11.07
CA ASP A 60 -5.47 -2.29 11.99
C ASP A 60 -4.52 -1.39 11.19
N VAL A 61 -4.77 -0.08 11.22
CA VAL A 61 -3.97 0.90 10.48
C VAL A 61 -2.50 0.93 10.94
N SER A 62 -2.21 0.56 12.19
CA SER A 62 -0.85 0.48 12.72
C SER A 62 0.01 -0.60 12.06
N GLU A 63 -0.63 -1.54 11.36
CA GLU A 63 0.02 -2.60 10.61
C GLU A 63 0.44 -2.18 9.19
N THR A 64 0.30 -0.89 8.83
CA THR A 64 0.70 -0.37 7.52
C THR A 64 1.51 0.91 7.64
N ASP A 65 2.30 1.20 6.60
CA ASP A 65 2.90 2.51 6.40
C ASP A 65 2.17 3.31 5.32
N VAL A 66 1.61 2.62 4.33
CA VAL A 66 0.74 3.22 3.33
C VAL A 66 -0.43 2.29 3.07
N TYR A 67 -1.65 2.81 3.24
CA TYR A 67 -2.90 2.15 2.88
C TYR A 67 -3.64 3.04 1.90
N TYR A 68 -3.66 2.66 0.62
CA TYR A 68 -4.21 3.52 -0.43
C TYR A 68 -5.41 2.88 -1.13
N PHE A 69 -6.35 3.73 -1.55
CA PHE A 69 -7.56 3.31 -2.24
C PHE A 69 -8.19 4.46 -3.03
N ALA A 70 -9.15 4.12 -3.87
CA ALA A 70 -10.00 5.08 -4.54
C ALA A 70 -11.48 4.80 -4.19
N PRO A 71 -12.37 5.83 -4.18
CA PRO A 71 -13.70 5.71 -3.59
C PRO A 71 -14.72 4.98 -4.48
N GLN A 72 -14.39 4.64 -5.72
CA GLN A 72 -15.35 4.04 -6.67
C GLN A 72 -15.69 2.56 -6.40
N LYS A 73 -15.22 1.98 -5.32
CA LYS A 73 -15.56 0.61 -4.89
C LYS A 73 -16.55 0.66 -3.72
N ASN A 74 -16.14 0.27 -2.53
CA ASN A 74 -17.03 0.15 -1.37
C ASN A 74 -17.66 1.48 -0.92
N PHE A 75 -17.00 2.61 -1.17
CA PHE A 75 -17.55 3.93 -0.86
C PHE A 75 -18.57 4.44 -1.89
N ALA A 76 -18.80 3.70 -2.99
CA ALA A 76 -19.75 4.04 -4.06
C ALA A 76 -19.60 5.47 -4.60
N GLY A 77 -18.42 6.04 -4.53
CA GLY A 77 -18.12 7.37 -5.07
C GLY A 77 -17.73 7.33 -6.55
N ASP A 78 -17.63 8.50 -7.15
CA ASP A 78 -17.09 8.64 -8.50
C ASP A 78 -15.57 8.41 -8.52
N GLY A 79 -15.03 8.05 -9.68
CA GLY A 79 -13.58 7.96 -9.91
C GLY A 79 -12.92 9.34 -9.99
N GLY A 80 -11.58 9.34 -10.12
CA GLY A 80 -10.80 10.58 -10.28
C GLY A 80 -10.17 11.11 -8.98
N LEU A 81 -10.51 10.51 -7.84
CA LEU A 81 -9.86 10.76 -6.54
C LEU A 81 -9.18 9.50 -6.06
N TRP A 82 -8.16 9.69 -5.24
CA TRP A 82 -7.53 8.63 -4.47
C TRP A 82 -7.18 9.13 -3.06
N PHE A 83 -7.08 8.22 -2.14
CA PHE A 83 -6.73 8.49 -0.75
C PHE A 83 -5.57 7.58 -0.34
N ALA A 84 -4.72 8.09 0.53
CA ALA A 84 -3.68 7.31 1.19
C ALA A 84 -3.59 7.71 2.66
N LEU A 85 -3.68 6.71 3.54
CA LEU A 85 -3.27 6.83 4.93
C LEU A 85 -1.78 6.56 4.96
N MET A 86 -0.98 7.48 5.46
CA MET A 86 0.48 7.37 5.45
C MET A 86 1.04 7.52 6.86
N SER A 87 1.96 6.63 7.23
CA SER A 87 2.72 6.76 8.47
C SER A 87 3.74 7.90 8.35
N PRO A 88 4.22 8.47 9.49
CA PRO A 88 5.32 9.43 9.46
C PRO A 88 6.54 8.90 8.71
N ALA A 89 6.90 7.63 8.87
CA ALA A 89 8.01 6.99 8.17
C ALA A 89 7.82 6.97 6.64
N ALA A 90 6.59 6.72 6.17
CA ALA A 90 6.29 6.78 4.74
C ALA A 90 6.40 8.20 4.18
N ILE A 91 5.95 9.21 4.95
CA ILE A 91 6.07 10.62 4.58
C ILE A 91 7.55 11.04 4.51
N GLU A 92 8.35 10.69 5.52
CA GLU A 92 9.80 10.95 5.52
C GLU A 92 10.49 10.29 4.33
N ARG A 93 10.14 9.04 4.00
CA ARG A 93 10.66 8.34 2.84
C ARG A 93 10.30 9.05 1.53
N ALA A 94 9.06 9.57 1.40
CA ALA A 94 8.64 10.33 0.22
C ALA A 94 9.50 11.59 0.02
N TYR A 95 9.77 12.34 1.09
CA TYR A 95 10.66 13.51 1.03
C TYR A 95 12.11 13.12 0.70
N ALA A 96 12.63 12.05 1.29
CA ALA A 96 13.99 11.57 1.00
C ALA A 96 14.14 11.17 -0.47
N VAL A 97 13.14 10.48 -1.04
CA VAL A 97 13.13 10.11 -2.47
C VAL A 97 13.04 11.35 -3.35
N ALA A 98 12.19 12.32 -3.01
CA ALA A 98 12.08 13.58 -3.75
C ALA A 98 13.40 14.37 -3.77
N GLY A 99 14.15 14.37 -2.65
CA GLY A 99 15.46 15.00 -2.54
C GLY A 99 16.64 14.23 -3.16
N SER A 100 16.43 13.02 -3.64
CA SER A 100 17.51 12.13 -4.13
C SER A 100 18.00 12.43 -5.54
N GLY A 101 17.41 13.40 -6.24
CA GLY A 101 17.71 13.72 -7.63
C GLY A 101 17.08 12.76 -8.66
N ARG A 102 16.28 11.80 -8.24
CA ARG A 102 15.51 10.93 -9.15
C ARG A 102 14.42 11.77 -9.84
N TYR A 103 14.22 11.51 -11.13
CA TYR A 103 13.10 12.11 -11.84
C TYR A 103 11.77 11.54 -11.34
N ILE A 104 10.91 12.42 -10.87
CA ILE A 104 9.52 12.10 -10.47
C ILE A 104 8.58 12.95 -11.32
N PRO A 105 7.69 12.36 -12.14
CA PRO A 105 6.69 13.12 -12.85
C PRO A 105 5.86 13.95 -11.88
N PRO A 106 5.56 15.24 -12.16
CA PRO A 106 4.86 16.13 -11.23
C PRO A 106 3.56 15.55 -10.68
N PHE A 107 2.76 14.85 -11.50
CA PHE A 107 1.48 14.28 -11.07
C PHE A 107 1.62 13.02 -10.18
N LEU A 108 2.84 12.44 -10.09
CA LEU A 108 3.17 11.34 -9.18
C LEU A 108 3.94 11.82 -7.95
N SER A 109 4.13 13.12 -7.80
CA SER A 109 4.86 13.69 -6.68
C SER A 109 4.00 13.70 -5.42
N LEU A 110 4.27 12.78 -4.49
CA LEU A 110 3.60 12.76 -3.20
C LEU A 110 3.88 14.04 -2.39
N THR A 111 5.06 14.63 -2.54
CA THR A 111 5.42 15.88 -1.84
C THR A 111 4.67 17.12 -2.34
N ALA A 112 3.97 17.01 -3.47
CA ALA A 112 3.05 18.05 -3.94
C ALA A 112 1.63 17.87 -3.40
N ALA A 113 1.32 16.71 -2.82
CA ALA A 113 0.01 16.36 -2.29
C ALA A 113 -0.06 16.36 -0.75
N VAL A 114 1.09 16.47 -0.05
CA VAL A 114 1.22 16.44 1.41
C VAL A 114 1.48 17.82 1.96
#